data_10d0bd72489b29beb85afb08a9557bbb
#
_entry.id   10d0bd72489b29beb85afb08a9557bbb
#
_cell.length_a   1.000
_cell.length_b   1.000
_cell.length_c   1.000
_cell.angle_alpha   90.00
_cell.angle_beta   90.00
_cell.angle_gamma   90.00
#
_symmetry.space_group_name_H-M   'P 1'
#
loop_
_entity.id
_entity.type
_entity.pdbx_description
1 polymer ?
#
loop_
_entity_poly.entity_id
_entity_poly.type
_entity_poly.pdbx_seq_one_letter_code
_entity_poly.pdbx_strand_id
1 'polypeptide(L)'
;MRILRPLTTLMLLIAISLPVTGCMPTVGEAFPFYKVRQIEVEKTTMAEIREMFGEPWRTGLENGERTWTYGEYGVNLSRDLVIRYDDQNVVKSYSFSSSEPEDANL
;
A
#
# COMPACT_ATOMS: atom_id res chain seq x y z
N MET A 1 62.81 12.79 2.77
CA MET A 1 62.21 12.17 3.68
C MET A 1 60.84 12.58 3.96
N ARG A 2 60.20 13.25 3.38
CA ARG A 2 58.89 13.67 3.61
C ARG A 2 58.01 13.24 2.55
N ILE A 3 58.25 12.23 1.88
CA ILE A 3 57.60 11.83 0.66
C ILE A 3 56.45 10.88 0.90
N LEU A 4 56.18 10.51 2.13
CA LEU A 4 55.17 9.52 2.43
C LEU A 4 53.76 10.09 2.57
N ARG A 5 53.62 11.38 2.41
CA ARG A 5 52.32 12.01 2.62
C ARG A 5 51.27 11.80 1.57
N PRO A 6 51.58 11.64 0.29
CA PRO A 6 50.51 11.50 -0.70
C PRO A 6 49.83 10.15 -0.69
N LEU A 7 50.33 9.20 0.03
CA LEU A 7 49.70 7.90 0.09
C LEU A 7 48.47 7.81 0.97
N THR A 8 48.36 8.71 1.93
CA THR A 8 47.24 8.70 2.83
C THR A 8 46.01 9.39 2.27
N THR A 9 46.19 10.24 1.30
CA THR A 9 45.04 10.94 0.68
C THR A 9 44.33 10.12 -0.37
N LEU A 10 44.96 9.12 -0.91
CA LEU A 10 44.36 8.31 -1.95
C LEU A 10 43.34 7.31 -1.42
N MET A 11 43.44 6.97 -0.15
CA MET A 11 42.57 5.97 0.43
C MET A 11 41.18 6.48 0.78
N LEU A 12 41.03 7.78 0.85
CA LEU A 12 39.74 8.36 1.23
C LEU A 12 38.76 8.42 0.11
N LEU A 13 39.20 8.26 -1.12
CA LEU A 13 38.32 8.39 -2.29
C LEU A 13 37.58 7.11 -2.67
N ILE A 14 37.94 6.00 -2.07
CA ILE A 14 37.37 4.70 -2.46
C ILE A 14 36.10 4.35 -1.69
N ALA A 15 35.83 5.07 -0.60
CA ALA A 15 34.73 4.71 0.28
C ALA A 15 33.36 5.24 -0.14
N ILE A 16 33.26 5.94 -1.26
CA ILE A 16 32.05 6.69 -1.58
C ILE A 16 31.20 6.06 -2.68
N SER A 17 31.62 4.96 -3.25
CA SER A 17 30.79 4.30 -4.25
C SER A 17 29.81 3.34 -3.60
N LEU A 18 28.79 3.90 -2.99
CA LEU A 18 27.66 3.11 -2.54
C LEU A 18 26.76 2.86 -3.74
N PRO A 19 26.46 1.62 -4.05
CA PRO A 19 25.51 1.35 -5.11
C PRO A 19 24.14 1.85 -4.69
N VAL A 20 23.64 2.81 -5.42
CA VAL A 20 22.27 3.24 -5.25
C VAL A 20 21.41 2.22 -5.96
N THR A 21 20.97 1.22 -5.22
CA THR A 21 19.95 0.32 -5.76
C THR A 21 18.64 1.08 -5.69
N GLY A 22 18.20 1.60 -6.82
CA GLY A 22 16.90 2.21 -6.93
C GLY A 22 15.82 1.13 -6.85
N CYS A 23 15.16 1.03 -5.70
CA CYS A 23 13.92 0.27 -5.62
C CYS A 23 12.82 1.13 -6.19
N MET A 24 12.03 0.57 -7.12
CA MET A 24 10.82 1.23 -7.58
C MET A 24 9.86 1.36 -6.41
N PRO A 25 9.46 2.57 -6.01
CA PRO A 25 8.58 2.71 -4.86
C PRO A 25 7.20 2.18 -5.17
N THR A 26 6.74 1.23 -4.37
CA THR A 26 5.35 0.82 -4.32
C THR A 26 4.71 1.59 -3.19
N VAL A 27 3.59 2.24 -3.44
CA VAL A 27 2.82 2.95 -2.42
C VAL A 27 1.66 2.04 -2.01
N GLY A 28 1.40 1.98 -0.70
CA GLY A 28 0.38 1.09 -0.17
C GLY A 28 0.93 -0.31 0.10
N GLU A 29 0.02 -1.26 0.23
CA GLU A 29 0.35 -2.65 0.52
C GLU A 29 -0.51 -3.58 -0.30
N ALA A 30 0.07 -4.71 -0.72
CA ALA A 30 -0.69 -5.76 -1.37
C ALA A 30 -1.77 -6.29 -0.42
N PHE A 31 -2.95 -6.55 -0.93
CA PHE A 31 -4.06 -7.07 -0.16
C PHE A 31 -4.81 -8.13 -0.97
N PRO A 32 -5.57 -9.03 -0.32
CA PRO A 32 -6.27 -10.08 -1.03
C PRO A 32 -7.52 -9.56 -1.75
N PHE A 33 -7.32 -8.79 -2.81
CA PHE A 33 -8.38 -8.12 -3.56
C PHE A 33 -9.43 -9.09 -4.12
N TYR A 34 -9.05 -10.34 -4.36
CA TYR A 34 -9.97 -11.35 -4.88
C TYR A 34 -11.11 -11.67 -3.91
N LYS A 35 -11.00 -11.25 -2.65
CA LYS A 35 -12.06 -11.45 -1.65
C LYS A 35 -13.14 -10.38 -1.69
N VAL A 36 -13.01 -9.38 -2.57
CA VAL A 36 -13.96 -8.28 -2.66
C VAL A 36 -15.40 -8.76 -2.85
N ARG A 37 -15.57 -9.85 -3.59
CA ARG A 37 -16.91 -10.43 -3.79
C ARG A 37 -17.59 -10.95 -2.53
N GLN A 38 -16.82 -11.18 -1.48
CA GLN A 38 -17.36 -11.68 -0.20
C GLN A 38 -17.97 -10.57 0.64
N ILE A 39 -17.78 -9.32 0.25
CA ILE A 39 -18.32 -8.18 0.98
C ILE A 39 -19.82 -8.07 0.70
N GLU A 40 -20.61 -8.09 1.75
CA GLU A 40 -22.05 -7.91 1.67
C GLU A 40 -22.43 -6.58 2.30
N VAL A 41 -22.93 -5.67 1.49
CA VAL A 41 -23.40 -4.36 1.96
C VAL A 41 -24.52 -4.54 2.97
N GLU A 42 -24.46 -3.80 4.07
CA GLU A 42 -25.39 -3.84 5.20
C GLU A 42 -25.33 -5.11 6.03
N LYS A 43 -24.37 -5.99 5.78
CA LYS A 43 -24.17 -7.21 6.55
C LYS A 43 -22.76 -7.39 7.08
N THR A 44 -21.76 -7.21 6.21
CA THR A 44 -20.37 -7.42 6.60
C THR A 44 -19.94 -6.36 7.59
N THR A 45 -19.36 -6.81 8.70
CA THR A 45 -18.90 -5.91 9.77
C THR A 45 -17.45 -5.51 9.56
N MET A 46 -17.06 -4.44 10.24
CA MET A 46 -15.67 -3.97 10.25
C MET A 46 -14.71 -5.07 10.73
N ALA A 47 -15.10 -5.84 11.74
CA ALA A 47 -14.31 -6.96 12.24
C ALA A 47 -14.12 -8.03 11.17
N GLU A 48 -15.15 -8.33 10.40
CA GLU A 48 -15.08 -9.30 9.32
C GLU A 48 -14.19 -8.80 8.18
N ILE A 49 -14.27 -7.51 7.88
CA ILE A 49 -13.37 -6.89 6.88
C ILE A 49 -11.92 -7.03 7.31
N ARG A 50 -11.63 -6.79 8.60
CA ARG A 50 -10.28 -6.94 9.13
C ARG A 50 -9.79 -8.39 9.02
N GLU A 51 -10.66 -9.36 9.22
CA GLU A 51 -10.31 -10.77 9.03
C GLU A 51 -10.03 -11.09 7.57
N MET A 52 -10.81 -10.54 6.64
CA MET A 52 -10.66 -10.83 5.22
C MET A 52 -9.43 -10.15 4.61
N PHE A 53 -9.20 -8.89 4.94
CA PHE A 53 -8.20 -8.06 4.26
C PHE A 53 -7.04 -7.63 5.14
N GLY A 54 -7.12 -7.83 6.44
CA GLY A 54 -6.10 -7.36 7.38
C GLY A 54 -6.31 -5.90 7.76
N GLU A 55 -5.28 -5.26 8.29
CA GLU A 55 -5.36 -3.86 8.64
C GLU A 55 -5.38 -2.99 7.40
N PRO A 56 -6.19 -1.93 7.38
CA PRO A 56 -6.23 -1.05 6.21
C PRO A 56 -4.94 -0.23 6.08
N TRP A 57 -4.60 0.08 4.83
CA TRP A 57 -3.47 0.94 4.55
C TRP A 57 -3.74 2.37 5.03
N ARG A 58 -4.99 2.82 4.93
CA ARG A 58 -5.38 4.16 5.33
C ARG A 58 -6.79 4.13 5.92
N THR A 59 -6.98 4.93 6.96
CA THR A 59 -8.30 5.16 7.54
C THR A 59 -8.66 6.62 7.39
N GLY A 60 -9.94 6.93 7.33
CA GLY A 60 -10.40 8.30 7.20
C GLY A 60 -11.84 8.47 7.62
N LEU A 61 -12.32 9.70 7.43
CA LEU A 61 -13.70 10.08 7.66
C LEU A 61 -14.20 10.79 6.41
N GLU A 62 -15.40 10.46 5.98
CA GLU A 62 -16.05 11.10 4.87
C GLU A 62 -17.50 11.36 5.27
N ASN A 63 -17.86 12.63 5.37
CA ASN A 63 -19.18 13.03 5.85
C ASN A 63 -19.54 12.46 7.22
N GLY A 64 -18.53 12.33 8.09
CA GLY A 64 -18.70 11.77 9.43
C GLY A 64 -18.67 10.26 9.51
N GLU A 65 -18.60 9.57 8.37
CA GLU A 65 -18.57 8.12 8.33
C GLU A 65 -17.14 7.62 8.16
N ARG A 66 -16.82 6.51 8.84
CA ARG A 66 -15.48 5.93 8.76
C ARG A 66 -15.24 5.29 7.40
N THR A 67 -14.05 5.50 6.87
CA THR A 67 -13.61 4.86 5.63
C THR A 67 -12.31 4.11 5.87
N TRP A 68 -12.22 2.91 5.30
CA TRP A 68 -10.99 2.12 5.27
C TRP A 68 -10.58 1.94 3.82
N THR A 69 -9.30 2.19 3.55
CA THR A 69 -8.74 2.06 2.21
C THR A 69 -7.67 0.99 2.20
N TYR A 70 -7.79 0.06 1.28
CA TYR A 70 -6.76 -0.91 0.93
C TYR A 70 -6.29 -0.55 -0.45
N GLY A 71 -5.00 -0.34 -0.62
CA GLY A 71 -4.47 0.12 -1.89
C GLY A 71 -3.07 -0.38 -2.15
N GLU A 72 -2.83 -0.71 -3.41
CA GLU A 72 -1.52 -1.12 -3.90
C GLU A 72 -1.28 -0.38 -5.21
N TYR A 73 -0.28 0.49 -5.22
CA TYR A 73 0.00 1.34 -6.37
C TYR A 73 1.46 1.16 -6.78
N GLY A 74 1.68 0.66 -7.97
CA GLY A 74 3.00 0.51 -8.57
C GLY A 74 3.08 1.23 -9.89
N VAL A 75 4.18 1.03 -10.62
CA VAL A 75 4.40 1.71 -11.90
C VAL A 75 3.34 1.31 -12.93
N ASN A 76 2.98 0.04 -12.97
CA ASN A 76 2.02 -0.48 -13.93
C ASN A 76 0.84 -1.17 -13.26
N LEU A 77 0.66 -0.97 -11.96
CA LEU A 77 -0.38 -1.64 -11.20
C LEU A 77 -1.05 -0.64 -10.28
N SER A 78 -2.38 -0.64 -10.30
CA SER A 78 -3.18 0.14 -9.37
C SER A 78 -4.39 -0.70 -8.98
N ARG A 79 -4.52 -0.99 -7.69
CA ARG A 79 -5.71 -1.64 -7.13
C ARG A 79 -6.07 -0.90 -5.87
N ASP A 80 -7.33 -0.47 -5.76
CA ASP A 80 -7.77 0.12 -4.51
C ASP A 80 -9.19 -0.29 -4.17
N LEU A 81 -9.40 -0.47 -2.87
CA LEU A 81 -10.68 -0.81 -2.29
C LEU A 81 -10.96 0.19 -1.19
N VAL A 82 -12.04 0.93 -1.32
CA VAL A 82 -12.48 1.89 -0.31
C VAL A 82 -13.78 1.39 0.29
N ILE A 83 -13.79 1.22 1.60
CA ILE A 83 -14.96 0.72 2.34
C ILE A 83 -15.45 1.83 3.24
N ARG A 84 -16.75 2.09 3.19
CA ARG A 84 -17.41 3.08 4.00
C ARG A 84 -18.34 2.36 4.98
N TYR A 85 -18.25 2.72 6.27
CA TYR A 85 -19.00 2.08 7.34
C TYR A 85 -20.10 2.99 7.87
N ASP A 86 -21.16 2.38 8.36
CA ASP A 86 -22.21 3.10 9.08
C ASP A 86 -21.83 3.29 10.57
N ASP A 87 -22.74 3.88 11.34
CA ASP A 87 -22.51 4.15 12.75
C ASP A 87 -22.32 2.90 13.60
N GLN A 88 -22.71 1.76 13.09
CA GLN A 88 -22.59 0.48 13.80
C GLN A 88 -21.41 -0.34 13.30
N ASN A 89 -20.52 0.27 12.51
CA ASN A 89 -19.37 -0.38 11.92
C ASN A 89 -19.73 -1.54 11.00
N VAL A 90 -20.81 -1.37 10.25
CA VAL A 90 -21.23 -2.30 9.22
C VAL A 90 -20.99 -1.64 7.87
N VAL A 91 -20.59 -2.42 6.88
CA VAL A 91 -20.29 -1.90 5.54
C VAL A 91 -21.56 -1.27 4.94
N LYS A 92 -21.47 0.02 4.67
CA LYS A 92 -22.54 0.78 4.03
C LYS A 92 -22.40 0.76 2.52
N SER A 93 -21.18 0.91 2.05
CA SER A 93 -20.84 0.87 0.63
C SER A 93 -19.37 0.57 0.47
N TYR A 94 -18.98 0.14 -0.71
CA TYR A 94 -17.58 -0.01 -1.07
C TYR A 94 -17.40 0.23 -2.55
N SER A 95 -16.17 0.60 -2.93
CA SER A 95 -15.79 0.69 -4.34
C SER A 95 -14.44 0.01 -4.52
N PHE A 96 -14.33 -0.73 -5.61
CA PHE A 96 -13.09 -1.39 -5.99
C PHE A 96 -12.68 -0.94 -7.37
N SER A 97 -11.42 -0.53 -7.52
CA SER A 97 -10.84 -0.12 -8.79
C SER A 97 -9.55 -0.89 -9.04
N SER A 98 -9.31 -1.25 -10.28
CA SER A 98 -8.10 -1.94 -10.68
C SER A 98 -7.68 -1.52 -12.08
N SER A 99 -6.37 -1.41 -12.28
CA SER A 99 -5.80 -1.21 -13.62
C SER A 99 -5.70 -2.52 -14.41
N GLU A 100 -5.92 -3.67 -13.74
CA GLU A 100 -5.77 -4.97 -14.38
C GLU A 100 -7.09 -5.42 -15.01
N PRO A 101 -7.13 -5.70 -16.33
CA PRO A 101 -8.36 -6.11 -17.00
C PRO A 101 -8.97 -7.39 -16.44
N GLU A 102 -8.13 -8.30 -15.95
CA GLU A 102 -8.60 -9.55 -15.38
C GLU A 102 -9.38 -9.39 -14.09
N ASP A 103 -9.21 -8.26 -13.41
CA ASP A 103 -9.95 -7.98 -12.17
C ASP A 103 -11.36 -7.48 -12.44
N ALA A 104 -11.72 -7.22 -13.68
CA ALA A 104 -13.03 -6.69 -14.03
C ALA A 104 -14.18 -7.65 -13.70
N ASN A 105 -13.87 -8.92 -13.51
CA ASN A 105 -14.85 -9.94 -13.20
C ASN A 105 -14.99 -10.24 -11.69
N LEU A 106 -14.35 -9.45 -10.88
CA LEU A 106 -14.44 -9.59 -9.42
C LEU A 106 -15.70 -8.95 -8.85
#